data_050e57005cd40ebc44221c1df8cf8cb1
#
_entry.id   050e57005cd40ebc44221c1df8cf8cb1
#
_cell.length_a   1.000
_cell.length_b   1.000
_cell.length_c   1.000
_cell.angle_alpha   90.00
_cell.angle_beta   90.00
_cell.angle_gamma   90.00
#
_symmetry.space_group_name_H-M   'P 1'
#
loop_
_entity.id
_entity.type
_entity.pdbx_description
1 polymer ?
#
loop_
_entity_poly.entity_id
_entity_poly.type
_entity_poly.pdbx_seq_one_letter_code
_entity_poly.pdbx_strand_id
1 'polypeptide(L)'
;MEKYLDTDFNFDYKIINFVNKCSKEIEIEFENLKEIEEYNQLKVLNAFKKQKLSATDFSWTTGYGYGDVGREKLERIYCDIFKAKDAIVRQEITCGTHAISLALQGNLLPGDEFIYITGTPYDTLLKVIGISGDEKGTLLDYGIKYDKVDLVNNEIDVETVLSKINSKTKLLAIQRSPGYSSRRCISISELKTVINKIKSKFPDIIIMIDNCYCEFVEKKEPLEVGADIVVGSLLKNLGAGITLNGGYIVSNSNDIIESISNRLTSPGLGKHVGVSFGTTRAIIQGLYFAPHIVLEAVKSAILVSYIFEKLGYKTIPKYNEKRSDIIQVITLNDENKVIDFCRAIQEFCCVDSHVVPYPWDMPGYTDKIIMASGSFIDGSSIELSADGPLREPYNVYYQGGLNFYQTKIALINVLNIFYDKKYINL
;
A
#
# COMPACT_ATOMS: atom_id res chain seq x y z
N MET A 1 -19.10 26.56 9.99
CA MET A 1 -18.85 25.13 9.90
C MET A 1 -19.67 24.34 10.94
N GLU A 2 -19.55 24.63 12.25
CA GLU A 2 -20.28 23.92 13.32
C GLU A 2 -21.80 23.89 13.07
N LYS A 3 -22.42 25.05 12.75
CA LYS A 3 -23.84 25.12 12.43
C LYS A 3 -24.26 24.26 11.25
N TYR A 4 -23.41 24.14 10.22
CA TYR A 4 -23.67 23.28 9.06
C TYR A 4 -23.65 21.79 9.43
N LEU A 5 -22.67 21.36 10.25
CA LEU A 5 -22.59 19.97 10.69
C LEU A 5 -23.73 19.56 11.62
N ASP A 6 -24.20 20.49 12.46
CA ASP A 6 -25.33 20.26 13.35
C ASP A 6 -26.66 20.18 12.56
N THR A 7 -26.91 21.11 11.65
CA THR A 7 -28.20 21.19 10.93
C THR A 7 -28.37 20.20 9.80
N ASP A 8 -27.33 19.92 9.05
CA ASP A 8 -27.43 19.11 7.82
C ASP A 8 -27.11 17.63 8.06
N PHE A 9 -26.26 17.33 9.05
CA PHE A 9 -25.83 15.96 9.40
C PHE A 9 -26.36 15.46 10.75
N ASN A 10 -27.00 16.33 11.55
CA ASN A 10 -27.55 15.99 12.88
C ASN A 10 -26.52 15.36 13.84
N PHE A 11 -25.26 15.85 13.82
CA PHE A 11 -24.22 15.41 14.71
C PHE A 11 -24.32 16.08 16.09
N ASP A 12 -24.03 15.31 17.16
CA ASP A 12 -23.96 15.88 18.52
C ASP A 12 -22.82 16.92 18.62
N TYR A 13 -23.17 18.11 19.12
CA TYR A 13 -22.24 19.23 19.29
C TYR A 13 -21.02 18.88 20.16
N LYS A 14 -21.18 17.99 21.15
CA LYS A 14 -20.07 17.53 21.99
C LYS A 14 -19.04 16.78 21.16
N ILE A 15 -19.50 15.94 20.22
CA ILE A 15 -18.63 15.15 19.35
C ILE A 15 -17.89 16.05 18.37
N ILE A 16 -18.60 17.01 17.74
CA ILE A 16 -17.99 18.00 16.86
C ILE A 16 -16.87 18.75 17.58
N ASN A 17 -17.14 19.23 18.82
CA ASN A 17 -16.16 19.95 19.62
C ASN A 17 -14.97 19.06 20.03
N PHE A 18 -15.23 17.80 20.39
CA PHE A 18 -14.17 16.86 20.74
C PHE A 18 -13.22 16.61 19.57
N VAL A 19 -13.75 16.31 18.38
CA VAL A 19 -12.92 16.08 17.17
C VAL A 19 -12.18 17.36 16.76
N ASN A 20 -12.84 18.52 16.82
CA ASN A 20 -12.18 19.80 16.53
C ASN A 20 -11.03 20.10 17.48
N LYS A 21 -11.20 19.81 18.76
CA LYS A 21 -10.14 19.94 19.76
C LYS A 21 -8.98 18.98 19.48
N CYS A 22 -9.27 17.70 19.25
CA CYS A 22 -8.27 16.70 18.89
C CYS A 22 -7.47 17.11 17.65
N SER A 23 -8.16 17.57 16.60
CA SER A 23 -7.52 18.03 15.37
C SER A 23 -6.53 19.18 15.59
N LYS A 24 -6.84 20.11 16.50
CA LYS A 24 -5.92 21.23 16.84
C LYS A 24 -4.73 20.76 17.67
N GLU A 25 -4.95 19.82 18.61
CA GLU A 25 -3.90 19.33 19.50
C GLU A 25 -2.78 18.58 18.78
N ILE A 26 -3.06 17.99 17.60
CA ILE A 26 -2.09 17.23 16.80
C ILE A 26 -1.45 18.02 15.66
N GLU A 27 -1.74 19.31 15.50
CA GLU A 27 -1.18 20.12 14.40
C GLU A 27 0.37 20.09 14.38
N ILE A 28 0.99 19.97 15.53
CA ILE A 28 2.46 19.88 15.66
C ILE A 28 3.03 18.64 14.96
N GLU A 29 2.30 17.53 14.95
CA GLU A 29 2.73 16.28 14.29
C GLU A 29 2.77 16.42 12.75
N PHE A 30 2.07 17.41 12.21
CA PHE A 30 2.01 17.65 10.77
C PHE A 30 3.22 18.44 10.22
N GLU A 31 3.98 19.14 11.07
CA GLU A 31 5.10 19.96 10.59
C GLU A 31 6.19 19.12 9.94
N ASN A 32 6.54 17.98 10.56
CA ASN A 32 7.53 17.05 10.00
C ASN A 32 7.07 16.43 8.67
N LEU A 33 5.76 16.28 8.48
CA LEU A 33 5.19 15.71 7.26
C LEU A 33 5.30 16.66 6.07
N LYS A 34 5.23 17.97 6.30
CA LYS A 34 5.37 19.00 5.25
C LYS A 34 6.75 18.92 4.55
N GLU A 35 7.81 18.68 5.32
CA GLU A 35 9.15 18.51 4.76
C GLU A 35 9.27 17.23 3.91
N ILE A 36 8.57 16.17 4.28
CA ILE A 36 8.52 14.92 3.50
C ILE A 36 7.74 15.14 2.20
N GLU A 37 6.60 15.82 2.26
CA GLU A 37 5.80 16.18 1.09
C GLU A 37 6.62 17.01 0.11
N GLU A 38 7.22 18.10 0.58
CA GLU A 38 8.04 19.00 -0.24
C GLU A 38 9.18 18.23 -0.92
N TYR A 39 9.91 17.41 -0.17
CA TYR A 39 10.99 16.59 -0.70
C TYR A 39 10.51 15.65 -1.82
N ASN A 40 9.41 14.92 -1.59
CA ASN A 40 8.88 13.98 -2.57
C ASN A 40 8.27 14.72 -3.77
N GLN A 41 7.63 15.88 -3.57
CA GLN A 41 7.12 16.70 -4.67
C GLN A 41 8.27 17.21 -5.57
N LEU A 42 9.35 17.68 -4.98
CA LEU A 42 10.55 18.09 -5.72
C LEU A 42 11.19 16.92 -6.47
N LYS A 43 11.22 15.73 -5.87
CA LYS A 43 11.70 14.48 -6.51
C LYS A 43 10.88 14.14 -7.75
N VAL A 44 9.55 14.23 -7.69
CA VAL A 44 8.65 14.00 -8.83
C VAL A 44 8.85 15.04 -9.92
N LEU A 45 8.85 16.35 -9.57
CA LEU A 45 9.02 17.43 -10.54
C LEU A 45 10.40 17.38 -11.22
N ASN A 46 11.45 17.02 -10.48
CA ASN A 46 12.78 16.85 -11.06
C ASN A 46 12.83 15.68 -12.07
N ALA A 47 12.15 14.55 -11.77
CA ALA A 47 12.04 13.44 -12.70
C ALA A 47 11.30 13.85 -13.99
N PHE A 48 10.19 14.58 -13.88
CA PHE A 48 9.46 15.11 -15.06
C PHE A 48 10.32 16.03 -15.91
N LYS A 49 11.04 16.97 -15.28
CA LYS A 49 11.95 17.89 -15.96
C LYS A 49 13.09 17.14 -16.65
N LYS A 50 13.75 16.21 -15.95
CA LYS A 50 14.87 15.43 -16.48
C LYS A 50 14.45 14.60 -17.69
N GLN A 51 13.29 13.97 -17.63
CA GLN A 51 12.73 13.16 -18.74
C GLN A 51 12.03 14.02 -19.81
N LYS A 52 12.02 15.36 -19.67
CA LYS A 52 11.38 16.27 -20.64
C LYS A 52 9.94 15.85 -20.95
N LEU A 53 9.14 15.65 -19.89
CA LEU A 53 7.73 15.27 -20.04
C LEU A 53 7.00 16.30 -20.93
N SER A 54 6.31 15.81 -21.96
CA SER A 54 5.67 16.61 -23.00
C SER A 54 4.21 16.20 -23.20
N ALA A 55 3.39 17.10 -23.71
CA ALA A 55 2.00 16.79 -24.06
C ALA A 55 1.86 15.63 -25.06
N THR A 56 2.85 15.43 -25.91
CA THR A 56 2.88 14.33 -26.89
C THR A 56 3.07 12.95 -26.25
N ASP A 57 3.61 12.89 -25.03
CA ASP A 57 3.78 11.63 -24.29
C ASP A 57 2.43 11.04 -23.80
N PHE A 58 1.37 11.82 -23.90
CA PHE A 58 0.00 11.39 -23.57
C PHE A 58 -0.80 10.91 -24.79
N SER A 59 -0.14 10.76 -25.95
CA SER A 59 -0.77 10.22 -27.16
C SER A 59 -1.08 8.74 -26.98
N TRP A 60 -2.19 8.31 -27.55
CA TRP A 60 -2.60 6.92 -27.53
C TRP A 60 -1.81 6.10 -28.55
N THR A 61 -1.46 4.88 -28.17
CA THR A 61 -0.98 3.83 -29.09
C THR A 61 -2.01 2.72 -29.18
N THR A 62 -1.96 1.95 -30.26
CA THR A 62 -2.85 0.82 -30.54
C THR A 62 -2.05 -0.38 -31.06
N GLY A 63 -2.70 -1.54 -31.15
CA GLY A 63 -2.08 -2.75 -31.65
C GLY A 63 -0.99 -3.28 -30.73
N TYR A 64 0.19 -3.56 -31.27
CA TYR A 64 1.31 -4.09 -30.47
C TYR A 64 1.91 -3.05 -29.51
N GLY A 65 1.72 -1.77 -29.77
CA GLY A 65 2.29 -0.71 -28.93
C GLY A 65 3.82 -0.61 -29.01
N TYR A 66 4.45 -1.05 -30.08
CA TYR A 66 5.89 -0.83 -30.27
C TYR A 66 6.20 0.66 -30.33
N GLY A 67 7.24 1.08 -29.57
CA GLY A 67 7.68 2.47 -29.57
C GLY A 67 6.67 3.43 -28.91
N ASP A 68 5.89 2.97 -27.92
CA ASP A 68 5.04 3.84 -27.11
C ASP A 68 5.93 4.77 -26.24
N VAL A 69 6.17 5.97 -26.78
CA VAL A 69 7.06 6.97 -26.16
C VAL A 69 6.59 7.36 -24.76
N GLY A 70 5.29 7.46 -24.57
CA GLY A 70 4.70 7.83 -23.27
C GLY A 70 4.94 6.75 -22.23
N ARG A 71 4.69 5.49 -22.55
CA ARG A 71 4.94 4.34 -21.70
C ARG A 71 6.41 4.24 -21.32
N GLU A 72 7.31 4.32 -22.28
CA GLU A 72 8.74 4.24 -22.04
C GLU A 72 9.23 5.42 -21.19
N LYS A 73 8.69 6.60 -21.40
CA LYS A 73 9.03 7.78 -20.60
C LYS A 73 8.51 7.65 -19.17
N LEU A 74 7.30 7.12 -18.98
CA LEU A 74 6.74 6.81 -17.66
C LEU A 74 7.67 5.87 -16.88
N GLU A 75 8.14 4.79 -17.50
CA GLU A 75 9.08 3.85 -16.87
C GLU A 75 10.39 4.55 -16.46
N ARG A 76 10.95 5.43 -17.32
CA ARG A 76 12.14 6.24 -16.97
C ARG A 76 11.89 7.24 -15.84
N ILE A 77 10.70 7.83 -15.75
CA ILE A 77 10.30 8.69 -14.63
C ILE A 77 10.32 7.90 -13.31
N TYR A 78 9.77 6.68 -13.31
CA TYR A 78 9.83 5.80 -12.14
C TYR A 78 11.27 5.42 -11.78
N CYS A 79 12.13 5.15 -12.75
CA CYS A 79 13.55 4.92 -12.51
C CYS A 79 14.21 6.09 -11.80
N ASP A 80 13.93 7.32 -12.21
CA ASP A 80 14.50 8.51 -11.57
C ASP A 80 14.00 8.70 -10.13
N ILE A 81 12.72 8.47 -9.87
CA ILE A 81 12.10 8.60 -8.55
C ILE A 81 12.61 7.53 -7.58
N PHE A 82 12.64 6.26 -8.00
CA PHE A 82 13.03 5.12 -7.16
C PHE A 82 14.54 4.85 -7.18
N LYS A 83 15.32 5.61 -7.96
CA LYS A 83 16.77 5.36 -8.20
C LYS A 83 17.05 3.98 -8.80
N ALA A 84 16.15 3.52 -9.66
CA ALA A 84 16.24 2.27 -10.37
C ALA A 84 17.04 2.41 -11.68
N LYS A 85 17.54 1.29 -12.18
CA LYS A 85 18.11 1.20 -13.54
C LYS A 85 17.04 0.96 -14.58
N ASP A 86 16.03 0.13 -14.26
CA ASP A 86 14.93 -0.17 -15.18
C ASP A 86 13.62 -0.41 -14.41
N ALA A 87 12.48 -0.29 -15.12
CA ALA A 87 11.14 -0.36 -14.57
C ALA A 87 10.13 -0.98 -15.55
N ILE A 88 9.05 -1.52 -14.97
CA ILE A 88 7.80 -1.86 -15.67
C ILE A 88 6.69 -1.14 -14.91
N VAL A 89 5.98 -0.23 -15.59
CA VAL A 89 4.89 0.55 -15.01
C VAL A 89 3.70 0.51 -15.97
N ARG A 90 2.70 -0.31 -15.66
CA ARG A 90 1.66 -0.65 -16.65
C ARG A 90 0.33 -0.99 -16.06
N GLN A 91 -0.70 -0.71 -16.84
CA GLN A 91 -2.07 -1.12 -16.56
C GLN A 91 -2.28 -2.65 -16.66
N GLU A 92 -1.48 -3.34 -17.48
CA GLU A 92 -1.55 -4.79 -17.64
C GLU A 92 -1.11 -5.55 -16.38
N ILE A 93 -0.38 -4.90 -15.48
CA ILE A 93 -0.17 -5.39 -14.11
C ILE A 93 -1.40 -5.00 -13.30
N THR A 94 -2.39 -5.84 -13.27
CA THR A 94 -3.75 -5.53 -12.80
C THR A 94 -3.87 -5.13 -11.33
N CYS A 95 -2.89 -5.50 -10.49
CA CYS A 95 -2.89 -5.18 -9.06
C CYS A 95 -1.52 -5.45 -8.41
N GLY A 96 -1.38 -5.10 -7.13
CA GLY A 96 -0.16 -5.40 -6.37
C GLY A 96 0.17 -6.89 -6.28
N THR A 97 -0.83 -7.75 -6.10
CA THR A 97 -0.65 -9.22 -6.09
C THR A 97 -0.06 -9.70 -7.42
N HIS A 98 -0.54 -9.17 -8.54
CA HIS A 98 -0.01 -9.52 -9.87
C HIS A 98 1.44 -9.02 -10.02
N ALA A 99 1.77 -7.82 -9.56
CA ALA A 99 3.15 -7.31 -9.57
C ALA A 99 4.11 -8.22 -8.79
N ILE A 100 3.71 -8.68 -7.59
CA ILE A 100 4.50 -9.61 -6.77
C ILE A 100 4.63 -10.96 -7.47
N SER A 101 3.53 -11.48 -8.00
CA SER A 101 3.52 -12.76 -8.74
C SER A 101 4.48 -12.75 -9.92
N LEU A 102 4.46 -11.69 -10.74
CA LEU A 102 5.39 -11.50 -11.86
C LEU A 102 6.85 -11.43 -11.39
N ALA A 103 7.12 -10.70 -10.32
CA ALA A 103 8.47 -10.57 -9.77
C ALA A 103 9.01 -11.91 -9.26
N LEU A 104 8.19 -12.71 -8.59
CA LEU A 104 8.55 -14.06 -8.15
C LEU A 104 8.76 -15.00 -9.34
N GLN A 105 7.79 -15.10 -10.25
CA GLN A 105 7.84 -15.98 -11.41
C GLN A 105 8.98 -15.62 -12.39
N GLY A 106 9.35 -14.36 -12.49
CA GLY A 106 10.43 -13.91 -13.35
C GLY A 106 11.83 -14.28 -12.81
N ASN A 107 11.96 -14.47 -11.51
CA ASN A 107 13.27 -14.65 -10.86
C ASN A 107 13.45 -16.02 -10.20
N LEU A 108 12.45 -16.90 -10.27
CA LEU A 108 12.48 -18.24 -9.67
C LEU A 108 12.23 -19.29 -10.75
N LEU A 109 13.05 -20.33 -10.74
CA LEU A 109 12.94 -21.50 -11.61
C LEU A 109 12.54 -22.73 -10.79
N PRO A 110 12.03 -23.81 -11.43
CA PRO A 110 11.74 -25.07 -10.72
C PRO A 110 12.93 -25.56 -9.91
N GLY A 111 12.72 -25.80 -8.64
CA GLY A 111 13.73 -26.21 -7.67
C GLY A 111 14.38 -25.09 -6.87
N ASP A 112 14.16 -23.82 -7.25
CA ASP A 112 14.55 -22.67 -6.45
C ASP A 112 13.66 -22.49 -5.22
N GLU A 113 14.17 -21.76 -4.24
CA GLU A 113 13.49 -21.42 -3.00
C GLU A 113 13.43 -19.90 -2.80
N PHE A 114 12.33 -19.42 -2.26
CA PHE A 114 12.25 -18.07 -1.73
C PHE A 114 11.70 -18.07 -0.30
N ILE A 115 12.13 -17.09 0.48
CA ILE A 115 11.78 -16.98 1.90
C ILE A 115 11.11 -15.63 2.17
N TYR A 116 9.91 -15.64 2.75
CA TYR A 116 9.30 -14.45 3.32
C TYR A 116 9.88 -14.18 4.71
N ILE A 117 10.56 -13.03 4.89
CA ILE A 117 11.26 -12.72 6.15
C ILE A 117 10.50 -11.75 7.06
N THR A 118 9.23 -11.49 6.75
CA THR A 118 8.29 -10.70 7.56
C THR A 118 7.07 -11.52 8.00
N GLY A 119 7.24 -12.84 8.13
CA GLY A 119 6.18 -13.78 8.48
C GLY A 119 5.34 -14.20 7.29
N THR A 120 4.14 -14.67 7.56
CA THR A 120 3.19 -15.08 6.53
C THR A 120 2.76 -13.86 5.68
N PRO A 121 2.85 -13.92 4.35
CA PRO A 121 2.37 -12.85 3.50
C PRO A 121 0.84 -12.73 3.57
N TYR A 122 0.30 -11.64 3.01
CA TYR A 122 -1.15 -11.38 3.02
C TYR A 122 -1.94 -12.44 2.24
N ASP A 123 -3.23 -12.58 2.58
CA ASP A 123 -4.07 -13.73 2.23
C ASP A 123 -4.12 -14.05 0.73
N THR A 124 -4.28 -13.06 -0.15
CA THR A 124 -4.37 -13.33 -1.60
C THR A 124 -3.06 -13.84 -2.19
N LEU A 125 -1.91 -13.53 -1.58
CA LEU A 125 -0.63 -14.06 -2.03
C LEU A 125 -0.40 -15.52 -1.63
N LEU A 126 -1.05 -15.99 -0.54
CA LEU A 126 -0.99 -17.40 -0.14
C LEU A 126 -1.48 -18.31 -1.27
N LYS A 127 -2.48 -17.86 -2.03
CA LYS A 127 -3.01 -18.59 -3.19
C LYS A 127 -2.03 -18.59 -4.38
N VAL A 128 -1.37 -17.46 -4.64
CA VAL A 128 -0.31 -17.40 -5.66
C VAL A 128 0.82 -18.37 -5.35
N ILE A 129 1.20 -18.46 -4.07
CA ILE A 129 2.24 -19.40 -3.61
C ILE A 129 1.72 -20.85 -3.73
N GLY A 130 0.47 -21.12 -3.38
CA GLY A 130 -0.14 -22.45 -3.38
C GLY A 130 -0.18 -23.10 -1.97
N ILE A 131 -0.10 -22.28 -0.90
CA ILE A 131 -0.21 -22.76 0.48
C ILE A 131 -1.62 -22.61 1.06
N SER A 132 -2.53 -22.04 0.29
CA SER A 132 -3.98 -22.00 0.57
C SER A 132 -4.78 -22.04 -0.73
N GLY A 133 -6.01 -22.56 -0.66
CA GLY A 133 -6.90 -22.72 -1.83
C GLY A 133 -6.57 -23.96 -2.67
N ASP A 134 -7.34 -24.14 -3.75
CA ASP A 134 -7.22 -25.28 -4.68
C ASP A 134 -6.86 -24.81 -6.11
N GLU A 135 -6.36 -23.58 -6.24
CA GLU A 135 -5.97 -23.00 -7.52
C GLU A 135 -4.80 -23.76 -8.11
N LYS A 136 -4.80 -23.94 -9.44
CA LYS A 136 -3.70 -24.52 -10.22
C LYS A 136 -2.80 -23.45 -10.80
N GLY A 137 -1.56 -23.83 -11.11
CA GLY A 137 -0.57 -22.90 -11.66
C GLY A 137 0.08 -22.02 -10.59
N THR A 138 0.08 -22.50 -9.36
CA THR A 138 0.75 -21.87 -8.23
C THR A 138 2.27 -22.01 -8.31
N LEU A 139 3.02 -21.26 -7.51
CA LEU A 139 4.48 -21.41 -7.46
C LEU A 139 4.90 -22.82 -7.03
N LEU A 140 4.18 -23.42 -6.07
CA LEU A 140 4.43 -24.80 -5.63
C LEU A 140 4.16 -25.81 -6.74
N ASP A 141 3.12 -25.63 -7.57
CA ASP A 141 2.86 -26.49 -8.73
C ASP A 141 4.00 -26.48 -9.74
N TYR A 142 4.70 -25.36 -9.89
CA TYR A 142 5.89 -25.23 -10.73
C TYR A 142 7.19 -25.67 -10.03
N GLY A 143 7.09 -26.29 -8.85
CA GLY A 143 8.24 -26.82 -8.13
C GLY A 143 9.13 -25.78 -7.46
N ILE A 144 8.64 -24.53 -7.31
CA ILE A 144 9.30 -23.49 -6.54
C ILE A 144 8.99 -23.71 -5.07
N LYS A 145 9.99 -23.61 -4.20
CA LYS A 145 9.84 -23.84 -2.76
C LYS A 145 9.60 -22.53 -2.02
N TYR A 146 8.77 -22.59 -1.01
CA TYR A 146 8.45 -21.49 -0.11
C TYR A 146 8.85 -21.82 1.33
N ASP A 147 9.43 -20.85 2.01
CA ASP A 147 9.61 -20.86 3.47
C ASP A 147 9.37 -19.45 4.04
N LYS A 148 9.27 -19.35 5.37
CA LYS A 148 9.13 -18.06 6.04
C LYS A 148 9.96 -17.98 7.32
N VAL A 149 10.23 -16.74 7.73
CA VAL A 149 10.75 -16.39 9.05
C VAL A 149 9.76 -15.40 9.68
N ASP A 150 9.23 -15.76 10.83
CA ASP A 150 8.32 -14.90 11.56
C ASP A 150 9.09 -13.76 12.27
N LEU A 151 8.42 -12.63 12.50
CA LEU A 151 9.00 -11.52 13.24
C LEU A 151 9.14 -11.86 14.72
N VAL A 152 10.22 -11.41 15.34
CA VAL A 152 10.43 -11.48 16.79
C VAL A 152 10.31 -10.05 17.34
N ASN A 153 9.39 -9.83 18.27
CA ASN A 153 9.10 -8.49 18.84
C ASN A 153 8.82 -7.41 17.77
N ASN A 154 8.14 -7.76 16.69
CA ASN A 154 7.88 -6.92 15.51
C ASN A 154 9.14 -6.52 14.71
N GLU A 155 10.25 -7.19 14.88
CA GLU A 155 11.51 -6.99 14.14
C GLU A 155 11.86 -8.23 13.31
N ILE A 156 12.56 -8.03 12.19
CA ILE A 156 13.05 -9.14 11.36
C ILE A 156 14.18 -9.86 12.09
N ASP A 157 14.00 -11.16 12.35
CA ASP A 157 15.02 -12.02 12.93
C ASP A 157 16.07 -12.39 11.88
N VAL A 158 17.05 -11.51 11.72
CA VAL A 158 18.10 -11.66 10.70
C VAL A 158 18.94 -12.91 10.93
N GLU A 159 19.20 -13.31 12.18
CA GLU A 159 20.03 -14.48 12.45
C GLU A 159 19.31 -15.77 12.00
N THR A 160 18.02 -15.89 12.27
CA THR A 160 17.20 -17.00 11.75
C THR A 160 17.13 -16.96 10.23
N VAL A 161 16.96 -15.77 9.60
CA VAL A 161 17.00 -15.63 8.14
C VAL A 161 18.30 -16.15 7.57
N LEU A 162 19.44 -15.70 8.10
CA LEU A 162 20.76 -16.11 7.63
C LEU A 162 21.00 -17.62 7.78
N SER A 163 20.46 -18.25 8.83
CA SER A 163 20.60 -19.70 9.07
C SER A 163 19.77 -20.54 8.10
N LYS A 164 18.67 -20.00 7.57
CA LYS A 164 17.77 -20.69 6.61
C LYS A 164 18.25 -20.61 5.17
N ILE A 165 19.04 -19.60 4.82
CA ILE A 165 19.56 -19.45 3.45
C ILE A 165 20.45 -20.63 3.09
N ASN A 166 20.14 -21.25 1.96
CA ASN A 166 20.87 -22.41 1.42
C ASN A 166 21.12 -22.23 -0.09
N SER A 167 21.76 -23.20 -0.74
CA SER A 167 22.13 -23.13 -2.17
C SER A 167 20.94 -23.01 -3.14
N LYS A 168 19.72 -23.33 -2.68
CA LYS A 168 18.47 -23.20 -3.46
C LYS A 168 17.77 -21.87 -3.23
N THR A 169 18.07 -21.17 -2.15
CA THR A 169 17.45 -19.87 -1.83
C THR A 169 17.96 -18.81 -2.80
N LYS A 170 17.07 -18.27 -3.62
CA LYS A 170 17.36 -17.26 -4.64
C LYS A 170 16.83 -15.88 -4.27
N LEU A 171 15.72 -15.84 -3.50
CA LEU A 171 15.03 -14.59 -3.23
C LEU A 171 14.52 -14.54 -1.78
N LEU A 172 14.72 -13.37 -1.16
CA LEU A 172 14.07 -13.02 0.11
C LEU A 172 13.01 -11.96 -0.17
N ALA A 173 11.80 -12.20 0.34
CA ALA A 173 10.68 -11.29 0.18
C ALA A 173 10.35 -10.58 1.50
N ILE A 174 10.11 -9.28 1.44
CA ILE A 174 9.74 -8.43 2.56
C ILE A 174 8.44 -7.72 2.22
N GLN A 175 7.40 -7.93 3.00
CA GLN A 175 6.19 -7.11 3.00
C GLN A 175 6.35 -6.01 4.04
N ARG A 176 6.43 -4.74 3.62
CA ARG A 176 6.63 -3.61 4.54
C ARG A 176 5.41 -3.36 5.41
N SER A 177 4.26 -3.15 4.77
CA SER A 177 3.01 -2.85 5.48
C SER A 177 2.47 -4.07 6.25
N PRO A 178 1.68 -3.86 7.33
CA PRO A 178 1.17 -4.96 8.15
C PRO A 178 0.19 -5.90 7.43
N GLY A 179 -0.48 -5.48 6.35
CA GLY A 179 -1.65 -6.20 5.87
C GLY A 179 -2.71 -6.25 6.98
N TYR A 180 -3.31 -7.41 7.22
CA TYR A 180 -4.24 -7.61 8.34
C TYR A 180 -3.56 -8.17 9.61
N SER A 181 -2.30 -7.81 9.86
CA SER A 181 -1.59 -8.14 11.09
C SER A 181 -1.51 -6.96 12.05
N SER A 182 -1.37 -7.25 13.35
CA SER A 182 -1.26 -6.24 14.40
C SER A 182 0.21 -5.83 14.62
N ARG A 183 0.93 -5.49 13.56
CA ARG A 183 2.31 -5.03 13.62
C ARG A 183 2.46 -3.66 12.99
N ARG A 184 3.54 -2.98 13.29
CA ARG A 184 3.92 -1.75 12.58
C ARG A 184 4.52 -2.05 11.20
N CYS A 185 4.56 -1.05 10.33
CA CYS A 185 5.28 -1.09 9.07
C CYS A 185 6.80 -1.13 9.28
N ILE A 186 7.52 -1.81 8.39
CA ILE A 186 8.99 -1.83 8.37
C ILE A 186 9.51 -0.55 7.73
N SER A 187 10.29 0.23 8.48
CA SER A 187 10.86 1.50 8.04
C SER A 187 12.03 1.34 7.06
N ILE A 188 12.34 2.38 6.31
CA ILE A 188 13.51 2.43 5.42
C ILE A 188 14.83 2.25 6.21
N SER A 189 14.90 2.77 7.44
CA SER A 189 16.09 2.60 8.28
C SER A 189 16.31 1.16 8.73
N GLU A 190 15.24 0.44 9.05
CA GLU A 190 15.29 -0.99 9.37
C GLU A 190 15.65 -1.82 8.16
N LEU A 191 15.01 -1.56 7.00
CA LEU A 191 15.37 -2.21 5.73
C LEU A 191 16.87 -2.08 5.46
N LYS A 192 17.43 -0.86 5.59
CA LYS A 192 18.87 -0.64 5.39
C LYS A 192 19.71 -1.54 6.27
N THR A 193 19.37 -1.64 7.55
CA THR A 193 20.11 -2.46 8.52
C THR A 193 20.04 -3.96 8.18
N VAL A 194 18.83 -4.45 7.89
CA VAL A 194 18.56 -5.84 7.53
C VAL A 194 19.26 -6.22 6.23
N ILE A 195 19.06 -5.42 5.18
CA ILE A 195 19.64 -5.65 3.85
C ILE A 195 21.17 -5.70 3.92
N ASN A 196 21.78 -4.74 4.61
CA ASN A 196 23.26 -4.71 4.75
C ASN A 196 23.79 -5.97 5.44
N LYS A 197 23.13 -6.45 6.50
CA LYS A 197 23.53 -7.69 7.18
C LYS A 197 23.42 -8.92 6.26
N ILE A 198 22.32 -9.02 5.51
CA ILE A 198 22.09 -10.14 4.59
C ILE A 198 23.11 -10.10 3.44
N LYS A 199 23.23 -8.96 2.76
CA LYS A 199 24.10 -8.78 1.60
C LYS A 199 25.59 -8.91 1.95
N SER A 200 25.98 -8.64 3.19
CA SER A 200 27.37 -8.87 3.64
C SER A 200 27.78 -10.34 3.64
N LYS A 201 26.82 -11.27 3.82
CA LYS A 201 27.05 -12.73 3.80
C LYS A 201 26.63 -13.40 2.49
N PHE A 202 25.57 -12.86 1.87
CA PHE A 202 24.95 -13.40 0.64
C PHE A 202 24.73 -12.27 -0.38
N PRO A 203 25.80 -11.80 -1.06
CA PRO A 203 25.72 -10.64 -1.94
C PRO A 203 24.78 -10.84 -3.15
N ASP A 204 24.66 -12.07 -3.64
CA ASP A 204 23.92 -12.41 -4.85
C ASP A 204 22.43 -12.73 -4.63
N ILE A 205 22.00 -12.84 -3.34
CA ILE A 205 20.60 -13.14 -3.05
C ILE A 205 19.72 -11.94 -3.42
N ILE A 206 18.62 -12.20 -4.10
CA ILE A 206 17.68 -11.15 -4.51
C ILE A 206 16.82 -10.74 -3.30
N ILE A 207 16.74 -9.44 -3.00
CA ILE A 207 15.86 -8.89 -1.97
C ILE A 207 14.73 -8.12 -2.65
N MET A 208 13.52 -8.67 -2.59
CA MET A 208 12.29 -8.09 -3.11
C MET A 208 11.48 -7.44 -1.99
N ILE A 209 11.02 -6.22 -2.24
CA ILE A 209 10.20 -5.46 -1.31
C ILE A 209 8.80 -5.23 -1.90
N ASP A 210 7.76 -5.70 -1.23
CA ASP A 210 6.40 -5.21 -1.40
C ASP A 210 6.27 -3.87 -0.68
N ASN A 211 6.14 -2.80 -1.48
CA ASN A 211 6.13 -1.41 -1.01
C ASN A 211 4.72 -0.81 -0.95
N CYS A 212 3.68 -1.61 -1.19
CA CYS A 212 2.30 -1.17 -1.12
C CYS A 212 2.01 -0.40 0.18
N TYR A 213 1.34 0.75 0.09
CA TYR A 213 1.00 1.69 1.17
C TYR A 213 2.16 2.52 1.74
N CYS A 214 3.41 2.29 1.29
CA CYS A 214 4.60 2.88 1.90
C CYS A 214 5.23 3.98 1.04
N GLU A 215 4.85 4.06 -0.24
CA GLU A 215 5.42 4.99 -1.20
C GLU A 215 5.18 6.44 -0.75
N PHE A 216 6.23 7.25 -0.77
CA PHE A 216 6.24 8.67 -0.38
C PHE A 216 5.89 8.98 1.08
N VAL A 217 5.72 7.98 1.94
CA VAL A 217 5.56 8.20 3.39
C VAL A 217 6.89 8.56 4.05
N GLU A 218 8.00 8.13 3.47
CA GLU A 218 9.36 8.53 3.84
C GLU A 218 10.06 9.22 2.65
N LYS A 219 11.20 9.91 2.89
CA LYS A 219 11.96 10.59 1.83
C LYS A 219 12.65 9.62 0.87
N LYS A 220 13.06 8.45 1.35
CA LYS A 220 13.76 7.41 0.58
C LYS A 220 12.86 6.24 0.27
N GLU A 221 13.19 5.56 -0.85
CA GLU A 221 12.54 4.34 -1.28
C GLU A 221 13.48 3.13 -1.10
N PRO A 222 12.96 1.88 -1.07
CA PRO A 222 13.76 0.71 -0.70
C PRO A 222 14.98 0.43 -1.58
N LEU A 223 14.96 0.77 -2.89
CA LEU A 223 16.15 0.59 -3.75
C LEU A 223 17.33 1.46 -3.30
N GLU A 224 17.07 2.63 -2.69
CA GLU A 224 18.11 3.51 -2.18
C GLU A 224 18.85 2.96 -0.96
N VAL A 225 18.35 1.89 -0.37
CA VAL A 225 18.94 1.23 0.80
C VAL A 225 19.36 -0.21 0.52
N GLY A 226 19.40 -0.61 -0.75
CA GLY A 226 20.03 -1.86 -1.20
C GLY A 226 19.06 -2.99 -1.57
N ALA A 227 17.75 -2.75 -1.64
CA ALA A 227 16.83 -3.70 -2.24
C ALA A 227 17.15 -3.92 -3.73
N ASP A 228 16.85 -5.09 -4.28
CA ASP A 228 17.06 -5.42 -5.69
C ASP A 228 15.78 -5.20 -6.51
N ILE A 229 14.62 -5.50 -5.94
CA ILE A 229 13.31 -5.34 -6.58
C ILE A 229 12.37 -4.61 -5.63
N VAL A 230 11.62 -3.65 -6.14
CA VAL A 230 10.50 -3.03 -5.43
C VAL A 230 9.25 -3.14 -6.29
N VAL A 231 8.18 -3.62 -5.69
CA VAL A 231 6.89 -3.80 -6.35
C VAL A 231 5.78 -3.07 -5.61
N GLY A 232 4.74 -2.67 -6.32
CA GLY A 232 3.56 -2.08 -5.72
C GLY A 232 2.40 -1.90 -6.69
N SER A 233 1.31 -1.37 -6.17
CA SER A 233 0.08 -1.12 -6.89
C SER A 233 -0.08 0.36 -7.24
N LEU A 234 -0.55 0.64 -8.44
CA LEU A 234 -0.95 2.00 -8.85
C LEU A 234 -2.36 2.39 -8.36
N LEU A 235 -3.08 1.46 -7.73
CA LEU A 235 -4.37 1.74 -7.07
C LEU A 235 -4.20 2.24 -5.62
N LYS A 236 -2.95 2.46 -5.19
CA LYS A 236 -2.60 2.91 -3.83
C LYS A 236 -1.91 4.27 -3.88
N ASN A 237 -0.90 4.47 -3.06
CA ASN A 237 -0.22 5.76 -2.87
C ASN A 237 0.12 6.48 -4.19
N LEU A 238 0.81 5.82 -5.11
CA LEU A 238 1.29 6.45 -6.34
C LEU A 238 0.17 6.81 -7.33
N GLY A 239 -0.96 6.16 -7.24
CA GLY A 239 -2.11 6.45 -8.10
C GLY A 239 -2.97 7.62 -7.63
N ALA A 240 -2.86 8.01 -6.35
CA ALA A 240 -3.52 9.16 -5.73
C ALA A 240 -5.03 9.25 -5.99
N GLY A 241 -5.73 8.10 -6.16
CA GLY A 241 -7.16 8.07 -6.52
C GLY A 241 -7.45 8.55 -7.95
N ILE A 242 -6.45 8.64 -8.83
CA ILE A 242 -6.56 9.12 -10.22
C ILE A 242 -6.20 8.03 -11.23
N THR A 243 -5.21 7.19 -10.91
CA THR A 243 -4.77 6.12 -11.79
C THR A 243 -5.83 5.03 -11.89
N LEU A 244 -6.26 4.72 -13.11
CA LEU A 244 -7.42 3.86 -13.37
C LEU A 244 -7.15 2.38 -13.06
N ASN A 245 -5.93 1.90 -13.26
CA ASN A 245 -5.47 0.55 -13.00
C ASN A 245 -3.95 0.48 -13.06
N GLY A 246 -3.36 -0.59 -12.55
CA GLY A 246 -1.97 -0.88 -12.81
C GLY A 246 -1.13 -1.27 -11.60
N GLY A 247 0.10 -1.66 -11.92
CA GLY A 247 1.15 -1.93 -10.97
C GLY A 247 2.50 -1.43 -11.47
N TYR A 248 3.46 -1.41 -10.58
CA TYR A 248 4.83 -1.08 -10.91
C TYR A 248 5.82 -2.09 -10.33
N ILE A 249 6.91 -2.29 -11.06
CA ILE A 249 8.07 -3.08 -10.65
C ILE A 249 9.30 -2.28 -11.06
N VAL A 250 10.18 -2.00 -10.12
CA VAL A 250 11.43 -1.28 -10.36
C VAL A 250 12.62 -2.07 -9.81
N SER A 251 13.76 -2.03 -10.51
CA SER A 251 14.97 -2.77 -10.11
C SER A 251 16.25 -2.04 -10.46
N ASN A 252 17.31 -2.35 -9.70
CA ASN A 252 18.68 -1.93 -10.01
C ASN A 252 19.40 -2.87 -11.00
N SER A 253 18.69 -3.87 -11.57
CA SER A 253 19.19 -4.80 -12.58
C SER A 253 18.26 -4.85 -13.79
N ASN A 254 18.84 -4.65 -14.98
CA ASN A 254 18.13 -4.80 -16.24
C ASN A 254 17.72 -6.27 -16.47
N ASP A 255 18.59 -7.22 -16.11
CA ASP A 255 18.34 -8.67 -16.29
C ASP A 255 17.12 -9.12 -15.46
N ILE A 256 16.96 -8.59 -14.25
CA ILE A 256 15.80 -8.84 -13.41
C ILE A 256 14.52 -8.32 -14.08
N ILE A 257 14.53 -7.10 -14.58
CA ILE A 257 13.37 -6.51 -15.28
C ILE A 257 13.07 -7.26 -16.58
N GLU A 258 14.07 -7.66 -17.35
CA GLU A 258 13.89 -8.47 -18.55
C GLU A 258 13.21 -9.80 -18.23
N SER A 259 13.71 -10.53 -17.22
CA SER A 259 13.12 -11.80 -16.77
C SER A 259 11.66 -11.65 -16.34
N ILE A 260 11.34 -10.59 -15.61
CA ILE A 260 9.95 -10.27 -15.18
C ILE A 260 9.09 -9.93 -16.41
N SER A 261 9.61 -9.13 -17.35
CA SER A 261 8.87 -8.73 -18.55
C SER A 261 8.52 -9.91 -19.45
N ASN A 262 9.36 -10.95 -19.46
CA ASN A 262 9.10 -12.20 -20.16
C ASN A 262 7.93 -12.99 -19.57
N ARG A 263 7.56 -12.73 -18.29
CA ARG A 263 6.35 -13.29 -17.65
C ARG A 263 5.13 -12.41 -17.87
N LEU A 264 5.34 -11.11 -18.01
CA LEU A 264 4.24 -10.16 -18.27
C LEU A 264 3.61 -10.42 -19.67
N THR A 265 4.42 -10.74 -20.64
CA THR A 265 4.01 -11.01 -22.03
C THR A 265 4.48 -12.41 -22.46
N SER A 266 5.64 -12.51 -23.12
CA SER A 266 6.28 -13.78 -23.45
C SER A 266 7.79 -13.58 -23.66
N PRO A 267 8.61 -14.64 -23.52
CA PRO A 267 10.01 -14.57 -23.84
C PRO A 267 10.25 -14.05 -25.28
N GLY A 268 11.14 -13.08 -25.42
CA GLY A 268 11.46 -12.42 -26.67
C GLY A 268 10.60 -11.21 -27.03
N LEU A 269 9.38 -11.04 -26.46
CA LEU A 269 8.58 -9.83 -26.56
C LEU A 269 8.83 -8.90 -25.38
N GLY A 270 8.85 -9.46 -24.17
CA GLY A 270 9.15 -8.73 -22.95
C GLY A 270 8.32 -7.45 -22.80
N LYS A 271 8.97 -6.36 -22.47
CA LYS A 271 8.31 -5.05 -22.30
C LYS A 271 8.21 -4.20 -23.57
N HIS A 272 8.59 -4.74 -24.75
CA HIS A 272 8.51 -4.00 -26.02
C HIS A 272 7.09 -3.86 -26.55
N VAL A 273 6.17 -4.68 -26.10
CA VAL A 273 4.75 -4.67 -26.48
C VAL A 273 3.86 -4.24 -25.29
N GLY A 274 2.61 -3.94 -25.58
CA GLY A 274 1.62 -3.45 -24.63
C GLY A 274 1.24 -2.01 -24.94
N VAL A 275 -0.06 -1.76 -25.09
CA VAL A 275 -0.60 -0.44 -25.43
C VAL A 275 -1.06 0.31 -24.18
N SER A 276 -0.84 1.62 -24.17
CA SER A 276 -1.22 2.45 -23.02
C SER A 276 -2.70 2.82 -22.99
N PHE A 277 -3.43 2.79 -24.11
CA PHE A 277 -4.82 3.26 -24.23
C PHE A 277 -5.08 4.62 -23.56
N GLY A 278 -4.08 5.50 -23.54
CA GLY A 278 -4.18 6.82 -22.89
C GLY A 278 -4.06 6.80 -21.37
N THR A 279 -3.87 5.65 -20.72
CA THR A 279 -3.70 5.54 -19.25
C THR A 279 -2.44 6.21 -18.73
N THR A 280 -1.41 6.37 -19.56
CA THR A 280 -0.16 7.10 -19.23
C THR A 280 -0.44 8.47 -18.61
N ARG A 281 -1.43 9.22 -19.13
CA ARG A 281 -1.84 10.51 -18.57
C ARG A 281 -2.30 10.38 -17.12
N ALA A 282 -3.21 9.45 -16.83
CA ALA A 282 -3.75 9.24 -15.50
C ALA A 282 -2.67 8.77 -14.51
N ILE A 283 -1.76 7.89 -14.95
CA ILE A 283 -0.65 7.40 -14.11
C ILE A 283 0.31 8.55 -13.76
N ILE A 284 0.70 9.36 -14.73
CA ILE A 284 1.61 10.51 -14.49
C ILE A 284 0.91 11.60 -13.66
N GLN A 285 -0.38 11.85 -13.87
CA GLN A 285 -1.14 12.80 -13.08
C GLN A 285 -1.31 12.31 -11.63
N GLY A 286 -1.62 11.03 -11.43
CA GLY A 286 -1.65 10.40 -10.11
C GLY A 286 -0.31 10.54 -9.39
N LEU A 287 0.78 10.22 -10.07
CA LEU A 287 2.14 10.36 -9.54
C LEU A 287 2.48 11.81 -9.13
N TYR A 288 1.99 12.81 -9.90
CA TYR A 288 2.17 14.22 -9.55
C TYR A 288 1.46 14.60 -8.26
N PHE A 289 0.25 14.11 -8.03
CA PHE A 289 -0.52 14.39 -6.82
C PHE A 289 -0.13 13.51 -5.64
N ALA A 290 0.53 12.38 -5.87
CA ALA A 290 0.82 11.38 -4.86
C ALA A 290 1.53 11.92 -3.61
N PRO A 291 2.56 12.80 -3.66
CA PRO A 291 3.18 13.33 -2.45
C PRO A 291 2.19 14.06 -1.54
N HIS A 292 1.29 14.87 -2.12
CA HIS A 292 0.25 15.59 -1.38
C HIS A 292 -0.82 14.66 -0.80
N ILE A 293 -1.34 13.75 -1.61
CA ILE A 293 -2.40 12.82 -1.20
C ILE A 293 -1.91 11.85 -0.11
N VAL A 294 -0.68 11.37 -0.23
CA VAL A 294 -0.07 10.52 0.81
C VAL A 294 0.06 11.28 2.13
N LEU A 295 0.43 12.56 2.08
CA LEU A 295 0.47 13.39 3.28
C LEU A 295 -0.93 13.52 3.93
N GLU A 296 -1.98 13.77 3.13
CA GLU A 296 -3.35 13.86 3.64
C GLU A 296 -3.81 12.55 4.28
N ALA A 297 -3.45 11.40 3.68
CA ALA A 297 -3.73 10.09 4.25
C ALA A 297 -2.98 9.85 5.57
N VAL A 298 -1.71 10.26 5.67
CA VAL A 298 -0.92 10.14 6.91
C VAL A 298 -1.48 11.05 8.01
N LYS A 299 -1.84 12.31 7.71
CA LYS A 299 -2.53 13.21 8.65
C LYS A 299 -3.83 12.60 9.16
N SER A 300 -4.59 12.01 8.24
CA SER A 300 -5.84 11.31 8.54
C SER A 300 -5.61 10.16 9.52
N ALA A 301 -4.62 9.30 9.26
CA ALA A 301 -4.24 8.20 10.13
C ALA A 301 -3.79 8.67 11.53
N ILE A 302 -3.06 9.79 11.63
CA ILE A 302 -2.66 10.39 12.90
C ILE A 302 -3.88 10.86 13.70
N LEU A 303 -4.84 11.54 13.06
CA LEU A 303 -6.07 11.98 13.73
C LEU A 303 -6.88 10.79 14.24
N VAL A 304 -7.04 9.74 13.43
CA VAL A 304 -7.72 8.49 13.83
C VAL A 304 -7.04 7.89 15.05
N SER A 305 -5.71 7.72 15.03
CA SER A 305 -4.95 7.18 16.14
C SER A 305 -5.15 7.99 17.41
N TYR A 306 -4.96 9.31 17.33
CA TYR A 306 -5.05 10.20 18.48
C TYR A 306 -6.43 10.18 19.17
N ILE A 307 -7.50 10.22 18.36
CA ILE A 307 -8.86 10.16 18.88
C ILE A 307 -9.11 8.83 19.60
N PHE A 308 -8.77 7.71 18.97
CA PHE A 308 -9.02 6.40 19.57
C PHE A 308 -8.15 6.11 20.78
N GLU A 309 -6.89 6.60 20.82
CA GLU A 309 -6.06 6.55 22.05
C GLU A 309 -6.67 7.35 23.20
N LYS A 310 -7.20 8.56 22.94
CA LYS A 310 -7.92 9.35 23.97
C LYS A 310 -9.16 8.64 24.50
N LEU A 311 -9.80 7.84 23.68
CA LEU A 311 -10.96 7.01 24.05
C LEU A 311 -10.58 5.68 24.70
N GLY A 312 -9.28 5.42 24.92
CA GLY A 312 -8.77 4.23 25.62
C GLY A 312 -8.61 2.99 24.74
N TYR A 313 -8.70 3.10 23.42
CA TYR A 313 -8.45 2.01 22.49
C TYR A 313 -6.96 1.87 22.20
N LYS A 314 -6.53 0.63 21.92
CA LYS A 314 -5.18 0.35 21.43
C LYS A 314 -5.09 0.68 19.93
N THR A 315 -4.05 1.42 19.55
CA THR A 315 -3.75 1.79 18.16
C THR A 315 -2.34 1.35 17.75
N ILE A 316 -2.12 1.07 16.48
CA ILE A 316 -0.82 0.73 15.91
C ILE A 316 -0.72 1.37 14.51
N PRO A 317 0.29 2.22 14.25
CA PRO A 317 1.17 2.86 15.23
C PRO A 317 0.39 3.85 16.13
N LYS A 318 1.00 4.31 17.20
CA LYS A 318 0.46 5.42 18.00
C LYS A 318 0.55 6.74 17.22
N TYR A 319 -0.25 7.74 17.61
CA TYR A 319 -0.33 9.01 16.89
C TYR A 319 1.02 9.72 16.74
N ASN A 320 1.90 9.61 17.76
CA ASN A 320 3.21 10.25 17.81
C ASN A 320 4.39 9.32 17.41
N GLU A 321 4.11 8.11 16.96
CA GLU A 321 5.13 7.20 16.45
C GLU A 321 5.42 7.50 14.98
N LYS A 322 6.69 7.31 14.58
CA LYS A 322 7.10 7.42 13.17
C LYS A 322 6.33 6.44 12.30
N ARG A 323 5.78 6.93 11.20
CA ARG A 323 5.04 6.14 10.23
C ARG A 323 5.89 5.82 9.01
N SER A 324 5.65 4.65 8.44
CA SER A 324 6.27 4.20 7.18
C SER A 324 5.23 3.68 6.18
N ASP A 325 3.95 3.74 6.54
CA ASP A 325 2.79 3.51 5.67
C ASP A 325 1.62 4.41 6.08
N ILE A 326 0.49 4.29 5.34
CA ILE A 326 -0.74 5.05 5.57
C ILE A 326 -1.78 4.30 6.41
N ILE A 327 -1.47 3.09 6.89
CA ILE A 327 -2.44 2.24 7.59
C ILE A 327 -2.49 2.61 9.07
N GLN A 328 -3.72 2.65 9.60
CA GLN A 328 -3.98 2.78 11.02
C GLN A 328 -4.79 1.59 11.53
N VAL A 329 -4.19 0.80 12.41
CA VAL A 329 -4.89 -0.29 13.10
C VAL A 329 -5.50 0.23 14.39
N ILE A 330 -6.77 -0.13 14.64
CA ILE A 330 -7.50 0.16 15.87
C ILE A 330 -8.03 -1.16 16.39
N THR A 331 -7.71 -1.52 17.62
CA THR A 331 -8.24 -2.72 18.28
C THR A 331 -9.54 -2.37 19.01
N LEU A 332 -10.67 -2.81 18.48
CA LEU A 332 -11.99 -2.48 18.99
C LEU A 332 -12.53 -3.52 19.99
N ASN A 333 -11.97 -4.74 20.02
CA ASN A 333 -12.33 -5.86 20.89
C ASN A 333 -13.83 -6.27 20.83
N ASP A 334 -14.54 -5.92 19.75
CA ASP A 334 -15.96 -6.19 19.58
C ASP A 334 -16.34 -6.18 18.11
N GLU A 335 -17.00 -7.24 17.65
CA GLU A 335 -17.41 -7.42 16.26
C GLU A 335 -18.36 -6.31 15.80
N ASN A 336 -19.34 -5.93 16.66
CA ASN A 336 -20.33 -4.91 16.29
C ASN A 336 -19.67 -3.54 16.12
N LYS A 337 -18.66 -3.22 16.93
CA LYS A 337 -17.90 -1.96 16.75
C LYS A 337 -17.14 -1.93 15.43
N VAL A 338 -16.60 -3.06 14.98
CA VAL A 338 -15.95 -3.17 13.65
C VAL A 338 -16.96 -2.90 12.54
N ILE A 339 -18.12 -3.55 12.62
CA ILE A 339 -19.19 -3.38 11.64
C ILE A 339 -19.67 -1.94 11.60
N ASP A 340 -19.96 -1.35 12.76
CA ASP A 340 -20.45 0.03 12.86
C ASP A 340 -19.39 1.05 12.40
N PHE A 341 -18.12 0.82 12.71
CA PHE A 341 -17.02 1.66 12.22
C PHE A 341 -16.98 1.68 10.69
N CYS A 342 -16.96 0.51 10.06
CA CYS A 342 -16.92 0.41 8.60
C CYS A 342 -18.16 1.04 7.94
N ARG A 343 -19.36 0.83 8.50
CA ARG A 343 -20.60 1.46 8.02
C ARG A 343 -20.54 2.97 8.12
N ALA A 344 -20.09 3.49 9.26
CA ALA A 344 -19.94 4.93 9.46
C ALA A 344 -18.94 5.58 8.50
N ILE A 345 -17.83 4.90 8.18
CA ILE A 345 -16.88 5.35 7.15
C ILE A 345 -17.51 5.32 5.76
N GLN A 346 -18.26 4.25 5.42
CA GLN A 346 -18.94 4.13 4.11
C GLN A 346 -19.88 5.31 3.83
N GLU A 347 -20.62 5.77 4.83
CA GLU A 347 -21.55 6.91 4.70
C GLU A 347 -20.85 8.22 4.28
N PHE A 348 -19.53 8.30 4.43
CA PHE A 348 -18.71 9.47 4.05
C PHE A 348 -17.67 9.16 2.96
N CYS A 349 -17.79 8.00 2.29
CA CYS A 349 -17.07 7.75 1.05
C CYS A 349 -17.59 8.65 -0.08
N CYS A 350 -16.75 8.94 -1.08
CA CYS A 350 -17.11 9.81 -2.20
C CYS A 350 -18.17 9.19 -3.11
N VAL A 351 -18.15 7.87 -3.21
CA VAL A 351 -19.05 7.07 -4.06
C VAL A 351 -19.77 6.08 -3.17
N ASP A 352 -21.00 5.71 -3.52
CA ASP A 352 -21.83 4.73 -2.81
C ASP A 352 -22.00 4.99 -1.31
N SER A 353 -22.01 6.27 -0.90
CA SER A 353 -22.23 6.68 0.50
C SER A 353 -23.56 6.19 1.08
N HIS A 354 -24.56 5.92 0.22
CA HIS A 354 -25.88 5.42 0.58
C HIS A 354 -25.92 3.88 0.75
N VAL A 355 -24.85 3.17 0.40
CA VAL A 355 -24.75 1.71 0.50
C VAL A 355 -24.37 1.32 1.93
N VAL A 356 -25.01 0.29 2.45
CA VAL A 356 -24.69 -0.26 3.77
C VAL A 356 -23.89 -1.54 3.62
N PRO A 357 -22.58 -1.52 3.92
CA PRO A 357 -21.78 -2.72 3.82
C PRO A 357 -22.16 -3.75 4.90
N TYR A 358 -21.96 -5.01 4.58
CA TYR A 358 -22.17 -6.13 5.51
C TYR A 358 -21.02 -7.14 5.41
N PRO A 359 -20.76 -7.89 6.48
CA PRO A 359 -19.73 -8.92 6.47
C PRO A 359 -20.04 -10.03 5.46
N TRP A 360 -19.08 -10.38 4.62
CA TRP A 360 -19.26 -11.41 3.59
C TRP A 360 -17.99 -12.25 3.39
N ASP A 361 -18.14 -13.40 2.75
CA ASP A 361 -17.05 -14.31 2.44
C ASP A 361 -16.31 -13.79 1.18
N MET A 362 -15.24 -13.06 1.41
CA MET A 362 -14.49 -12.43 0.34
C MET A 362 -13.51 -13.42 -0.30
N PRO A 363 -13.42 -13.51 -1.65
CA PRO A 363 -12.46 -14.38 -2.30
C PRO A 363 -11.02 -14.08 -1.84
N GLY A 364 -10.30 -15.11 -1.44
CA GLY A 364 -8.93 -15.01 -0.96
C GLY A 364 -8.77 -14.95 0.55
N TYR A 365 -9.84 -14.84 1.32
CA TYR A 365 -9.82 -14.72 2.77
C TYR A 365 -10.51 -15.91 3.46
N THR A 366 -10.09 -16.21 4.68
CA THR A 366 -10.67 -17.29 5.49
C THR A 366 -11.78 -16.82 6.41
N ASP A 367 -11.70 -15.57 6.86
CA ASP A 367 -12.68 -14.94 7.73
C ASP A 367 -13.62 -14.04 6.93
N LYS A 368 -14.83 -13.82 7.45
CA LYS A 368 -15.71 -12.78 6.91
C LYS A 368 -15.06 -11.41 7.11
N ILE A 369 -15.17 -10.59 6.08
CA ILE A 369 -14.64 -9.23 6.10
C ILE A 369 -15.77 -8.24 5.83
N ILE A 370 -15.77 -7.13 6.53
CA ILE A 370 -16.55 -5.95 6.17
C ILE A 370 -15.59 -4.88 5.64
N MET A 371 -15.98 -4.25 4.53
CA MET A 371 -15.19 -3.20 3.89
C MET A 371 -16.04 -1.97 3.64
N ALA A 372 -15.49 -0.80 3.99
CA ALA A 372 -15.94 0.50 3.51
C ALA A 372 -15.01 0.94 2.39
N SER A 373 -15.50 1.02 1.16
CA SER A 373 -14.64 1.18 -0.03
C SER A 373 -15.31 1.96 -1.17
N GLY A 374 -16.18 2.89 -0.85
CA GLY A 374 -16.81 3.76 -1.86
C GLY A 374 -15.82 4.74 -2.46
N SER A 375 -15.20 4.40 -3.58
CA SER A 375 -14.10 5.12 -4.21
C SER A 375 -14.39 5.45 -5.68
N PHE A 376 -13.75 6.50 -6.22
CA PHE A 376 -13.84 6.85 -7.66
C PHE A 376 -13.18 5.78 -8.52
N ILE A 377 -12.12 5.17 -8.01
CA ILE A 377 -11.40 4.07 -8.66
C ILE A 377 -11.58 2.82 -7.80
N ASP A 378 -12.29 1.84 -8.32
CA ASP A 378 -12.56 0.60 -7.61
C ASP A 378 -11.27 -0.08 -7.11
N GLY A 379 -11.24 -0.40 -5.81
CA GLY A 379 -10.06 -0.96 -5.15
C GLY A 379 -8.97 0.06 -4.78
N SER A 380 -9.19 1.35 -4.99
CA SER A 380 -8.26 2.41 -4.60
C SER A 380 -8.29 2.65 -3.09
N SER A 381 -7.36 2.02 -2.36
CA SER A 381 -7.27 2.14 -0.91
C SER A 381 -6.55 3.40 -0.41
N ILE A 382 -6.07 4.28 -1.30
CA ILE A 382 -5.63 5.64 -0.94
C ILE A 382 -6.82 6.58 -0.74
N GLU A 383 -7.97 6.26 -1.29
CA GLU A 383 -9.23 6.91 -0.98
C GLU A 383 -9.73 6.46 0.40
N LEU A 384 -10.69 7.19 0.98
CA LEU A 384 -11.19 6.87 2.32
C LEU A 384 -11.74 5.45 2.37
N SER A 385 -11.12 4.60 3.18
CA SER A 385 -11.53 3.21 3.33
C SER A 385 -11.23 2.66 4.72
N ALA A 386 -11.95 1.60 5.09
CA ALA A 386 -11.72 0.86 6.32
C ALA A 386 -12.10 -0.60 6.14
N ASP A 387 -11.22 -1.50 6.52
CA ASP A 387 -11.43 -2.94 6.44
C ASP A 387 -11.46 -3.56 7.84
N GLY A 388 -12.35 -4.53 8.04
CA GLY A 388 -12.45 -5.25 9.30
C GLY A 388 -12.66 -6.75 9.10
N PRO A 389 -11.61 -7.59 9.17
CA PRO A 389 -11.79 -9.02 9.29
C PRO A 389 -12.44 -9.35 10.65
N LEU A 390 -13.51 -10.16 10.63
CA LEU A 390 -14.29 -10.49 11.82
C LEU A 390 -13.64 -11.65 12.59
N ARG A 391 -12.49 -11.37 13.20
CA ARG A 391 -11.75 -12.28 14.07
C ARG A 391 -11.14 -11.52 15.24
N GLU A 392 -10.94 -12.18 16.34
CA GLU A 392 -10.26 -11.58 17.50
C GLU A 392 -8.83 -11.09 17.14
N PRO A 393 -8.41 -9.96 17.68
CA PRO A 393 -9.06 -9.10 18.65
C PRO A 393 -10.01 -8.04 18.06
N TYR A 394 -10.61 -8.26 16.91
CA TYR A 394 -11.53 -7.36 16.21
C TYR A 394 -10.88 -6.01 15.89
N ASN A 395 -9.90 -6.07 15.02
CA ASN A 395 -9.21 -4.88 14.53
C ASN A 395 -9.95 -4.26 13.33
N VAL A 396 -9.92 -2.94 13.26
CA VAL A 396 -10.20 -2.19 12.05
C VAL A 396 -8.88 -1.67 11.47
N TYR A 397 -8.74 -1.77 10.16
CA TYR A 397 -7.64 -1.24 9.37
C TYR A 397 -8.16 -0.04 8.57
N TYR A 398 -7.99 1.14 9.14
CA TYR A 398 -8.29 2.40 8.48
C TYR A 398 -7.15 2.76 7.54
N GLN A 399 -7.47 3.29 6.36
CA GLN A 399 -6.47 3.67 5.37
C GLN A 399 -6.99 4.77 4.44
N GLY A 400 -6.06 5.56 3.89
CA GLY A 400 -6.37 6.55 2.89
C GLY A 400 -7.03 7.82 3.42
N GLY A 401 -7.74 8.45 2.52
CA GLY A 401 -8.33 9.78 2.68
C GLY A 401 -7.63 10.79 1.78
N LEU A 402 -8.20 11.06 0.61
CA LEU A 402 -7.69 12.05 -0.35
C LEU A 402 -7.68 13.47 0.22
N ASN A 403 -8.45 13.70 1.26
CA ASN A 403 -8.63 14.99 1.92
C ASN A 403 -8.82 14.79 3.43
N PHE A 404 -7.97 15.41 4.20
CA PHE A 404 -8.02 15.36 5.67
C PHE A 404 -9.39 15.76 6.25
N TYR A 405 -10.07 16.73 5.63
CA TYR A 405 -11.38 17.18 6.13
C TYR A 405 -12.48 16.14 5.91
N GLN A 406 -12.41 15.36 4.82
CA GLN A 406 -13.32 14.22 4.62
C GLN A 406 -13.18 13.21 5.76
N THR A 407 -11.94 12.83 6.09
CA THR A 407 -11.67 11.94 7.23
C THR A 407 -12.19 12.51 8.54
N LYS A 408 -11.97 13.80 8.78
CA LYS A 408 -12.44 14.47 10.00
C LYS A 408 -13.95 14.40 10.15
N ILE A 409 -14.70 14.59 9.07
CA ILE A 409 -16.17 14.51 9.06
C ILE A 409 -16.60 13.05 9.24
N ALA A 410 -15.99 12.11 8.55
CA ALA A 410 -16.25 10.68 8.72
C ALA A 410 -16.02 10.20 10.16
N LEU A 411 -14.97 10.70 10.83
CA LEU A 411 -14.72 10.40 12.23
C LEU A 411 -15.77 10.99 13.18
N ILE A 412 -16.30 12.18 12.88
CA ILE A 412 -17.44 12.73 13.65
C ILE A 412 -18.61 11.75 13.56
N ASN A 413 -18.89 11.21 12.38
CA ASN A 413 -19.96 10.21 12.18
C ASN A 413 -19.68 8.91 12.94
N VAL A 414 -18.48 8.37 12.85
CA VAL A 414 -18.08 7.17 13.63
C VAL A 414 -18.32 7.38 15.11
N LEU A 415 -17.88 8.51 15.65
CA LEU A 415 -18.01 8.80 17.08
C LEU A 415 -19.45 9.07 17.50
N ASN A 416 -20.26 9.69 16.62
CA ASN A 416 -21.69 9.90 16.86
C ASN A 416 -22.41 8.55 17.03
N ILE A 417 -22.19 7.60 16.10
CA ILE A 417 -22.74 6.24 16.20
C ILE A 417 -22.22 5.51 17.46
N PHE A 418 -20.93 5.64 17.77
CA PHE A 418 -20.33 5.00 18.93
C PHE A 418 -20.89 5.58 20.26
N TYR A 419 -21.15 6.87 20.29
CA TYR A 419 -21.75 7.55 21.45
C TYR A 419 -23.20 7.13 21.66
N ASP A 420 -24.02 7.13 20.60
CA ASP A 420 -25.41 6.71 20.64
C ASP A 420 -25.57 5.25 21.10
N LYS A 421 -24.67 4.39 20.66
CA LYS A 421 -24.62 2.96 21.05
C LYS A 421 -23.93 2.73 22.39
N LYS A 422 -23.48 3.77 23.06
CA LYS A 422 -22.76 3.70 24.36
C LYS A 422 -21.46 2.90 24.32
N TYR A 423 -20.78 2.87 23.19
CA TYR A 423 -19.45 2.28 23.06
C TYR A 423 -18.36 3.18 23.63
N ILE A 424 -18.62 4.46 23.70
CA ILE A 424 -17.75 5.51 24.24
C ILE A 424 -18.53 6.45 25.17
N ASN A 425 -17.80 7.12 26.07
CA ASN A 425 -18.30 8.22 26.90
C ASN A 425 -17.45 9.47 26.60
N LEU A 426 -18.07 10.62 26.41
CA LEU A 426 -17.44 11.92 26.11
C LEU A 426 -17.86 12.98 27.12
#